data_10908d9eff67d13772d90c6eb9cc55e0
#
_entry.id   10908d9eff67d13772d90c6eb9cc55e0
#
_cell.length_a   1.000
_cell.length_b   1.000
_cell.length_c   1.000
_cell.angle_alpha   90.00
_cell.angle_beta   90.00
_cell.angle_gamma   90.00
#
_symmetry.space_group_name_H-M   'P 1'
#
loop_
_entity.id
_entity.type
_entity.pdbx_description
1 polymer ?
#
loop_
_entity_poly.entity_id
_entity_poly.type
_entity_poly.pdbx_seq_one_letter_code
_entity_poly.pdbx_strand_id
1 'polypeptide(L)'
;LTGLGVDALGVNCSLGPDELEPVVSEMSKYTNLPLVIKANAGLPDPNSNEYNIMPDKFAECVCSLLKYGVKVIGGCCGTNPDYIAKIKSEVADREYQPQTKSVDTTVCSSTTVVEINGPRIIGERINPTGKKLFKQALVENNIDYIPHSGSQSGSGRCGNS
;
A
#
# COMPACT_ATOMS: atom_id res chain seq x y z
N LEU A 1 -1.85 -5.91 -1.05
CA LEU A 1 -0.89 -6.59 -0.14
C LEU A 1 -1.61 -7.28 1.02
N THR A 2 -2.61 -6.66 1.64
CA THR A 2 -3.39 -7.29 2.74
C THR A 2 -3.93 -8.66 2.33
N GLY A 3 -4.50 -8.80 1.14
CA GLY A 3 -5.02 -10.07 0.61
C GLY A 3 -3.96 -11.14 0.32
N LEU A 4 -2.67 -10.81 0.38
CA LEU A 4 -1.56 -11.77 0.28
C LEU A 4 -1.18 -12.39 1.63
N GLY A 5 -1.85 -12.01 2.72
CA GLY A 5 -1.60 -12.57 4.06
C GLY A 5 -0.32 -12.04 4.71
N VAL A 6 0.06 -10.79 4.45
CA VAL A 6 1.18 -10.14 5.17
C VAL A 6 0.78 -9.79 6.59
N ASP A 7 1.73 -9.79 7.52
CA ASP A 7 1.48 -9.51 8.94
C ASP A 7 1.48 -8.01 9.27
N ALA A 8 2.08 -7.19 8.43
CA ALA A 8 2.11 -5.74 8.56
C ALA A 8 2.28 -5.07 7.19
N LEU A 9 1.85 -3.81 7.09
CA LEU A 9 2.09 -2.96 5.93
C LEU A 9 2.90 -1.74 6.35
N GLY A 10 3.63 -1.14 5.42
CA GLY A 10 4.38 0.03 5.80
C GLY A 10 4.92 0.86 4.66
N VAL A 11 5.44 2.01 5.02
CA VAL A 11 6.18 2.91 4.13
C VAL A 11 7.59 3.11 4.64
N ASN A 12 8.53 3.17 3.72
CA ASN A 12 9.94 3.35 4.02
C ASN A 12 10.56 4.37 3.07
N CYS A 13 11.32 5.30 3.61
CA CYS A 13 12.09 6.28 2.83
C CYS A 13 11.21 7.31 2.09
N SER A 14 11.78 7.96 1.09
CA SER A 14 11.22 8.93 0.14
C SER A 14 10.86 10.29 0.73
N LEU A 15 10.15 10.35 1.83
CA LEU A 15 9.56 11.58 2.38
C LEU A 15 9.85 11.71 3.88
N GLY A 16 9.70 12.92 4.40
CA GLY A 16 9.65 13.19 5.84
C GLY A 16 8.34 12.71 6.48
N PRO A 17 8.28 12.67 7.82
CA PRO A 17 7.11 12.10 8.50
C PRO A 17 5.81 12.92 8.32
N ASP A 18 5.92 14.23 8.18
CA ASP A 18 4.79 15.13 7.90
C ASP A 18 4.24 14.94 6.49
N GLU A 19 5.11 14.76 5.50
CA GLU A 19 4.73 14.47 4.12
C GLU A 19 4.16 13.06 3.95
N LEU A 20 4.51 12.11 4.84
CA LEU A 20 3.97 10.75 4.85
C LEU A 20 2.58 10.67 5.47
N GLU A 21 2.14 11.66 6.27
CA GLU A 21 0.84 11.61 6.96
C GLU A 21 -0.34 11.34 6.02
N PRO A 22 -0.50 12.01 4.87
CA PRO A 22 -1.59 11.72 3.94
C PRO A 22 -1.58 10.27 3.43
N VAL A 23 -0.38 9.72 3.16
CA VAL A 23 -0.22 8.34 2.69
C VAL A 23 -0.60 7.35 3.77
N VAL A 24 -0.11 7.54 4.99
CA VAL A 24 -0.39 6.68 6.15
C VAL A 24 -1.88 6.73 6.51
N SER A 25 -2.47 7.92 6.49
CA SER A 25 -3.90 8.14 6.69
C SER A 25 -4.73 7.37 5.67
N GLU A 26 -4.36 7.45 4.39
CA GLU A 26 -5.06 6.72 3.32
C GLU A 26 -4.90 5.21 3.49
N MET A 27 -3.68 4.71 3.72
CA MET A 27 -3.44 3.28 3.96
C MET A 27 -4.28 2.75 5.12
N SER A 28 -4.41 3.51 6.19
CA SER A 28 -5.16 3.11 7.39
C SER A 28 -6.65 2.86 7.13
N LYS A 29 -7.22 3.38 6.04
CA LYS A 29 -8.63 3.17 5.67
C LYS A 29 -8.91 1.75 5.13
N TYR A 30 -7.89 1.12 4.55
CA TYR A 30 -8.03 -0.14 3.82
C TYR A 30 -7.44 -1.35 4.53
N THR A 31 -6.95 -1.20 5.75
CA THR A 31 -6.38 -2.31 6.51
C THR A 31 -6.50 -2.14 8.01
N ASN A 32 -6.65 -3.25 8.71
CA ASN A 32 -6.50 -3.34 10.17
C ASN A 32 -5.14 -3.93 10.58
N LEU A 33 -4.25 -4.19 9.61
CA LEU A 33 -2.90 -4.66 9.90
C LEU A 33 -2.08 -3.56 10.55
N PRO A 34 -1.14 -3.91 11.45
CA PRO A 34 -0.20 -2.96 12.02
C PRO A 34 0.57 -2.22 10.93
N LEU A 35 0.71 -0.90 11.06
CA LEU A 35 1.51 -0.12 10.14
C LEU A 35 2.95 0.05 10.64
N VAL A 36 3.89 0.05 9.68
CA VAL A 36 5.33 0.24 9.90
C VAL A 36 5.78 1.49 9.16
N ILE A 37 6.32 2.47 9.88
CA ILE A 37 6.76 3.74 9.30
C ILE A 37 8.27 3.93 9.55
N LYS A 38 9.00 4.14 8.46
CA LYS A 38 10.45 4.44 8.49
C LYS A 38 10.71 5.65 7.59
N ALA A 39 10.47 6.84 8.13
CA ALA A 39 10.58 8.11 7.41
C ALA A 39 12.04 8.57 7.27
N ASN A 40 12.29 9.45 6.31
CA ASN A 40 13.51 10.23 6.24
C ASN A 40 13.45 11.41 7.22
N ALA A 41 14.60 11.96 7.59
CA ALA A 41 14.68 13.21 8.34
C ALA A 41 14.31 14.45 7.47
N GLY A 42 13.28 14.32 6.65
CA GLY A 42 12.90 15.28 5.62
C GLY A 42 13.54 15.01 4.28
N LEU A 43 13.73 16.06 3.49
CA LEU A 43 14.42 16.00 2.20
C LEU A 43 15.83 16.53 2.35
N PRO A 44 16.82 15.93 1.65
CA PRO A 44 18.19 16.44 1.65
C PRO A 44 18.27 17.79 0.91
N ASP A 45 19.04 18.73 1.47
CA ASP A 45 19.41 19.95 0.75
C ASP A 45 20.28 19.58 -0.47
N PRO A 46 19.93 20.05 -1.67
CA PRO A 46 20.68 19.70 -2.90
C PRO A 46 22.17 20.11 -2.89
N ASN A 47 22.55 21.09 -2.05
CA ASN A 47 23.91 21.61 -2.02
C ASN A 47 24.77 21.00 -0.90
N SER A 48 24.16 20.69 0.26
CA SER A 48 24.88 20.16 1.44
C SER A 48 24.64 18.68 1.71
N ASN A 49 23.62 18.08 1.10
CA ASN A 49 23.10 16.74 1.43
C ASN A 49 22.64 16.60 2.91
N GLU A 50 22.49 17.71 3.62
CA GLU A 50 21.96 17.69 4.98
C GLU A 50 20.45 17.59 4.98
N TYR A 51 19.91 16.88 5.97
CA TYR A 51 18.48 16.72 6.16
C TYR A 51 17.95 17.82 7.08
N ASN A 52 16.75 18.31 6.79
CA ASN A 52 16.22 19.54 7.39
C ASN A 52 15.35 19.32 8.63
N ILE A 53 14.97 18.11 8.97
CA ILE A 53 14.14 17.82 10.14
C ILE A 53 15.02 17.34 11.30
N MET A 54 15.06 18.10 12.38
CA MET A 54 15.83 17.77 13.58
C MET A 54 15.14 16.69 14.44
N PRO A 55 15.88 15.97 15.32
CA PRO A 55 15.37 14.83 16.07
C PRO A 55 14.08 15.09 16.87
N ASP A 56 13.95 16.24 17.53
CA ASP A 56 12.77 16.58 18.34
C ASP A 56 11.53 16.72 17.44
N LYS A 57 11.65 17.49 16.35
CA LYS A 57 10.56 17.70 15.40
C LYS A 57 10.20 16.39 14.67
N PHE A 58 11.20 15.60 14.33
CA PHE A 58 10.99 14.29 13.73
C PHE A 58 10.16 13.38 14.64
N ALA A 59 10.54 13.27 15.91
CA ALA A 59 9.82 12.45 16.88
C ALA A 59 8.38 12.91 17.08
N GLU A 60 8.13 14.22 17.20
CA GLU A 60 6.79 14.80 17.26
C GLU A 60 5.94 14.38 16.06
N CYS A 61 6.44 14.60 14.84
CA CYS A 61 5.71 14.29 13.60
C CYS A 61 5.45 12.79 13.45
N VAL A 62 6.46 11.93 13.69
CA VAL A 62 6.30 10.48 13.60
C VAL A 62 5.31 9.96 14.64
N CYS A 63 5.33 10.49 15.87
CA CYS A 63 4.41 10.08 16.93
C CYS A 63 2.97 10.52 16.67
N SER A 64 2.75 11.57 15.87
CA SER A 64 1.41 11.97 15.44
C SER A 64 0.74 10.91 14.55
N LEU A 65 1.54 10.06 13.88
CA LEU A 65 1.05 9.00 13.00
C LEU A 65 0.52 7.77 13.75
N LEU A 66 0.79 7.64 15.05
CA LEU A 66 0.32 6.51 15.88
C LEU A 66 -1.20 6.35 15.84
N LYS A 67 -1.95 7.47 15.71
CA LYS A 67 -3.42 7.48 15.58
C LYS A 67 -3.96 6.66 14.40
N TYR A 68 -3.12 6.36 13.43
CA TYR A 68 -3.48 5.57 12.22
C TYR A 68 -3.19 4.07 12.34
N GLY A 69 -2.88 3.56 13.55
CA GLY A 69 -2.56 2.16 13.76
C GLY A 69 -1.10 1.81 13.44
N VAL A 70 -0.22 2.80 13.52
CA VAL A 70 1.22 2.59 13.42
C VAL A 70 1.71 1.88 14.67
N LYS A 71 2.34 0.72 14.51
CA LYS A 71 2.89 -0.10 15.58
C LYS A 71 4.42 -0.08 15.63
N VAL A 72 5.05 0.09 14.48
CA VAL A 72 6.51 0.12 14.38
C VAL A 72 6.94 1.44 13.75
N ILE A 73 7.80 2.14 14.45
CA ILE A 73 8.35 3.42 14.04
C ILE A 73 9.88 3.31 13.96
N GLY A 74 10.44 3.93 12.94
CA GLY A 74 11.88 4.04 12.79
C GLY A 74 12.25 5.20 11.89
N GLY A 75 13.53 5.26 11.57
CA GLY A 75 14.06 6.23 10.63
C GLY A 75 14.64 5.56 9.39
N CYS A 76 14.91 6.36 8.37
CA CYS A 76 15.62 5.99 7.16
C CYS A 76 16.71 7.04 6.87
N CYS A 77 16.75 7.61 5.68
CA CYS A 77 17.80 8.56 5.29
C CYS A 77 17.83 9.80 6.19
N GLY A 78 19.02 10.23 6.55
CA GLY A 78 19.25 11.38 7.42
C GLY A 78 19.03 11.16 8.91
N THR A 79 18.52 9.99 9.32
CA THR A 79 18.34 9.66 10.74
C THR A 79 19.58 8.97 11.33
N ASN A 80 19.80 9.20 12.61
CA ASN A 80 20.87 8.61 13.42
C ASN A 80 20.32 8.15 14.79
N PRO A 81 21.14 7.61 15.70
CA PRO A 81 20.67 7.17 17.00
C PRO A 81 19.93 8.21 17.84
N ASP A 82 20.22 9.50 17.69
CA ASP A 82 19.52 10.56 18.43
C ASP A 82 18.05 10.65 18.08
N TYR A 83 17.71 10.48 16.80
CA TYR A 83 16.32 10.40 16.34
C TYR A 83 15.57 9.24 17.00
N ILE A 84 16.22 8.08 17.07
CA ILE A 84 15.61 6.88 17.67
C ILE A 84 15.45 7.06 19.17
N ALA A 85 16.42 7.68 19.85
CA ALA A 85 16.34 8.00 21.27
C ALA A 85 15.16 8.94 21.57
N LYS A 86 14.95 9.96 20.74
CA LYS A 86 13.81 10.88 20.85
C LYS A 86 12.47 10.18 20.62
N ILE A 87 12.34 9.39 19.55
CA ILE A 87 11.14 8.58 19.33
C ILE A 87 10.86 7.71 20.55
N LYS A 88 11.88 6.99 21.05
CA LYS A 88 11.73 6.10 22.22
C LYS A 88 11.19 6.85 23.44
N SER A 89 11.70 8.05 23.74
CA SER A 89 11.21 8.86 24.85
C SER A 89 9.77 9.32 24.66
N GLU A 90 9.36 9.67 23.42
CA GLU A 90 8.00 10.12 23.11
C GLU A 90 6.95 9.01 23.15
N VAL A 91 7.35 7.76 22.90
CA VAL A 91 6.41 6.61 22.88
C VAL A 91 6.43 5.80 24.19
N ALA A 92 7.31 6.12 25.15
CA ALA A 92 7.54 5.30 26.35
C ALA A 92 6.24 5.00 27.12
N ASP A 93 5.35 5.97 27.22
CA ASP A 93 4.09 5.89 27.97
C ASP A 93 2.85 5.74 27.06
N ARG A 94 3.06 5.42 25.78
CA ARG A 94 1.96 5.27 24.81
C ARG A 94 1.67 3.81 24.55
N GLU A 95 0.41 3.42 24.68
CA GLU A 95 -0.04 2.09 24.29
C GLU A 95 -0.41 2.05 22.80
N TYR A 96 -0.08 0.94 22.16
CA TYR A 96 -0.51 0.69 20.78
C TYR A 96 -2.03 0.51 20.72
N GLN A 97 -2.67 1.29 19.87
CA GLN A 97 -4.10 1.17 19.60
C GLN A 97 -4.34 0.51 18.25
N PRO A 98 -4.76 -0.78 18.22
CA PRO A 98 -5.04 -1.46 16.98
C PRO A 98 -6.24 -0.82 16.28
N GLN A 99 -6.19 -0.78 14.95
CA GLN A 99 -7.36 -0.40 14.16
C GLN A 99 -8.36 -1.57 14.14
N THR A 100 -9.63 -1.25 14.38
CA THR A 100 -10.73 -2.24 14.40
C THR A 100 -11.87 -1.82 13.48
N LYS A 101 -11.55 -1.19 12.37
CA LYS A 101 -12.54 -0.72 11.40
C LYS A 101 -13.12 -1.89 10.62
N SER A 102 -14.38 -1.75 10.23
CA SER A 102 -14.92 -2.57 9.15
C SER A 102 -14.20 -2.20 7.85
N VAL A 103 -13.48 -3.14 7.30
CA VAL A 103 -12.84 -2.99 5.98
C VAL A 103 -13.74 -3.66 4.96
N ASP A 104 -14.15 -2.93 3.95
CA ASP A 104 -15.00 -3.46 2.88
C ASP A 104 -14.28 -4.58 2.13
N THR A 105 -15.06 -5.58 1.72
CA THR A 105 -14.53 -6.66 0.89
C THR A 105 -14.17 -6.09 -0.48
N THR A 106 -12.90 -6.17 -0.82
CA THR A 106 -12.38 -5.61 -2.07
C THR A 106 -11.54 -6.62 -2.84
N VAL A 107 -11.50 -6.47 -4.15
CA VAL A 107 -10.50 -7.09 -5.03
C VAL A 107 -9.77 -5.99 -5.78
N CYS A 108 -8.50 -6.18 -6.08
CA CYS A 108 -7.72 -5.15 -6.75
C CYS A 108 -6.76 -5.71 -7.80
N SER A 109 -6.45 -4.87 -8.76
CA SER A 109 -5.29 -4.97 -9.63
C SER A 109 -4.20 -3.99 -9.18
N SER A 110 -3.16 -3.80 -9.99
CA SER A 110 -2.13 -2.78 -9.73
C SER A 110 -2.65 -1.34 -9.81
N THR A 111 -3.79 -1.11 -10.46
CA THR A 111 -4.29 0.24 -10.78
C THR A 111 -5.75 0.47 -10.39
N THR A 112 -6.49 -0.56 -10.01
CA THR A 112 -7.94 -0.47 -9.77
C THR A 112 -8.31 -1.26 -8.54
N VAL A 113 -9.16 -0.67 -7.68
CA VAL A 113 -9.82 -1.33 -6.56
C VAL A 113 -11.30 -1.46 -6.88
N VAL A 114 -11.88 -2.62 -6.64
CA VAL A 114 -13.32 -2.89 -6.79
C VAL A 114 -13.88 -3.37 -5.46
N GLU A 115 -14.80 -2.63 -4.89
CA GLU A 115 -15.53 -3.01 -3.68
C GLU A 115 -16.63 -4.02 -4.03
N ILE A 116 -16.76 -5.06 -3.19
CA ILE A 116 -17.79 -6.09 -3.32
C ILE A 116 -18.84 -5.84 -2.23
N ASN A 117 -19.71 -4.89 -2.49
CA ASN A 117 -20.79 -4.47 -1.59
C ASN A 117 -22.17 -5.05 -1.97
N GLY A 118 -22.20 -6.14 -2.74
CA GLY A 118 -23.39 -6.83 -3.19
C GLY A 118 -23.06 -7.87 -4.27
N PRO A 119 -24.07 -8.49 -4.89
CA PRO A 119 -23.86 -9.44 -6.00
C PRO A 119 -23.09 -8.80 -7.15
N ARG A 120 -22.04 -9.48 -7.63
CA ARG A 120 -21.21 -9.03 -8.75
C ARG A 120 -21.18 -10.09 -9.82
N ILE A 121 -21.28 -9.65 -11.07
CA ILE A 121 -21.11 -10.52 -12.23
C ILE A 121 -19.64 -10.57 -12.59
N ILE A 122 -19.06 -11.77 -12.57
CA ILE A 122 -17.69 -12.00 -12.99
C ILE A 122 -17.71 -12.66 -14.36
N GLY A 123 -17.25 -11.91 -15.37
CA GLY A 123 -17.04 -12.45 -16.72
C GLY A 123 -15.66 -13.13 -16.78
N GLU A 124 -15.65 -14.44 -16.79
CA GLU A 124 -14.43 -15.21 -16.95
C GLU A 124 -13.87 -15.03 -18.37
N ARG A 125 -12.62 -14.53 -18.47
CA ARG A 125 -11.96 -14.26 -19.77
C ARG A 125 -10.76 -15.16 -20.03
N ILE A 126 -10.09 -15.62 -18.97
CA ILE A 126 -8.86 -16.42 -19.05
C ILE A 126 -9.23 -17.87 -18.75
N ASN A 127 -10.02 -18.47 -19.64
CA ASN A 127 -10.38 -19.88 -19.56
C ASN A 127 -10.04 -20.56 -20.90
N PRO A 128 -9.12 -21.53 -20.90
CA PRO A 128 -8.72 -22.24 -22.12
C PRO A 128 -9.76 -23.23 -22.62
N THR A 129 -10.80 -23.55 -21.81
CA THR A 129 -11.83 -24.50 -22.19
C THR A 129 -12.64 -23.96 -23.38
N GLY A 130 -12.69 -24.73 -24.46
CA GLY A 130 -13.36 -24.34 -25.69
C GLY A 130 -12.62 -23.32 -26.57
N LYS A 131 -11.46 -22.81 -26.13
CA LYS A 131 -10.65 -21.82 -26.88
C LYS A 131 -9.36 -22.48 -27.38
N LYS A 132 -9.42 -23.11 -28.55
CA LYS A 132 -8.30 -23.91 -29.10
C LYS A 132 -6.98 -23.14 -29.17
N LEU A 133 -7.01 -21.91 -29.72
CA LEU A 133 -5.80 -21.08 -29.86
C LEU A 133 -5.21 -20.66 -28.51
N PHE A 134 -6.08 -20.36 -27.53
CA PHE A 134 -5.59 -20.02 -26.19
C PHE A 134 -4.98 -21.24 -25.48
N LYS A 135 -5.61 -22.41 -25.63
CA LYS A 135 -5.03 -23.66 -25.09
C LYS A 135 -3.67 -23.98 -25.74
N GLN A 136 -3.54 -23.79 -27.04
CA GLN A 136 -2.29 -23.96 -27.76
C GLN A 136 -1.22 -22.99 -27.28
N ALA A 137 -1.54 -21.71 -27.11
CA ALA A 137 -0.63 -20.70 -26.60
C ALA A 137 -0.10 -21.04 -25.19
N LEU A 138 -0.95 -21.60 -24.34
CA LEU A 138 -0.52 -22.07 -23.01
C LEU A 138 0.46 -23.25 -23.11
N VAL A 139 0.19 -24.21 -24.00
CA VAL A 139 1.06 -25.39 -24.22
C VAL A 139 2.42 -24.96 -24.79
N GLU A 140 2.43 -23.98 -25.69
CA GLU A 140 3.61 -23.43 -26.34
C GLU A 140 4.33 -22.37 -25.52
N ASN A 141 3.82 -22.05 -24.30
CA ASN A 141 4.32 -20.98 -23.43
C ASN A 141 4.39 -19.61 -24.15
N ASN A 142 3.45 -19.36 -25.05
CA ASN A 142 3.32 -18.09 -25.75
C ASN A 142 2.60 -17.06 -24.87
N ILE A 143 3.36 -16.41 -23.98
CA ILE A 143 2.84 -15.47 -22.98
C ILE A 143 2.22 -14.22 -23.64
N ASP A 144 2.74 -13.77 -24.78
CA ASP A 144 2.26 -12.58 -25.48
C ASP A 144 0.83 -12.73 -26.02
N TYR A 145 0.40 -13.95 -26.32
CA TYR A 145 -0.96 -14.24 -26.76
C TYR A 145 -2.00 -14.09 -25.63
N ILE A 146 -1.62 -14.35 -24.38
CA ILE A 146 -2.53 -14.40 -23.22
C ILE A 146 -3.17 -13.02 -22.91
N PRO A 147 -2.43 -11.91 -22.84
CA PRO A 147 -2.98 -10.58 -22.62
C PRO A 147 -4.00 -10.17 -23.71
N HIS A 148 -3.73 -10.47 -24.97
CA HIS A 148 -4.57 -10.12 -26.10
C HIS A 148 -5.91 -10.89 -26.11
N SER A 149 -5.93 -12.14 -25.67
CA SER A 149 -7.17 -12.93 -25.56
C SER A 149 -8.14 -12.38 -24.53
N GLY A 150 -7.64 -11.67 -23.51
CA GLY A 150 -8.44 -10.98 -22.49
C GLY A 150 -9.06 -9.66 -22.96
N SER A 151 -8.46 -8.99 -23.94
CA SER A 151 -8.89 -7.66 -24.42
C SER A 151 -9.95 -7.69 -25.53
N GLN A 152 -10.05 -8.78 -26.29
CA GLN A 152 -10.91 -8.84 -27.49
C GLN A 152 -12.41 -9.07 -27.22
N SER A 153 -12.87 -9.23 -25.99
CA SER A 153 -14.28 -9.50 -25.68
C SER A 153 -15.09 -8.29 -25.20
N GLY A 154 -14.65 -7.09 -25.49
CA GLY A 154 -15.22 -5.83 -24.95
C GLY A 154 -16.15 -5.02 -25.84
N SER A 155 -16.61 -5.50 -27.02
CA SER A 155 -17.53 -4.73 -27.93
C SER A 155 -18.87 -5.41 -28.17
N GLY A 156 -19.40 -6.14 -27.19
CA GLY A 156 -20.81 -6.55 -27.20
C GLY A 156 -21.68 -5.41 -26.69
N ARG A 157 -22.20 -4.57 -27.59
CA ARG A 157 -23.32 -3.66 -27.30
C ARG A 157 -24.50 -4.51 -26.83
N CYS A 158 -25.00 -4.29 -25.63
CA CYS A 158 -26.35 -4.67 -25.27
C CYS A 158 -27.27 -3.82 -26.16
N GLY A 159 -27.84 -4.44 -27.21
CA GLY A 159 -28.93 -3.87 -27.96
C GLY A 159 -30.17 -3.86 -27.07
N ASN A 160 -30.77 -2.70 -26.92
CA ASN A 160 -32.13 -2.55 -26.38
C ASN A 160 -33.11 -3.24 -27.35
N SER A 161 -33.92 -4.07 -26.81
CA SER A 161 -35.26 -4.40 -27.30
C SER A 161 -36.17 -4.69 -26.10
#